data_70a59ecc93236e10654eccbfb64b7aef
#
_entry.id   70a59ecc93236e10654eccbfb64b7aef
#
_cell.length_a   1.000
_cell.length_b   1.000
_cell.length_c   1.000
_cell.angle_alpha   90.00
_cell.angle_beta   90.00
_cell.angle_gamma   90.00
#
_symmetry.space_group_name_H-M   'P 1'
#
loop_
_entity.id
_entity.type
_entity.pdbx_description
1 polymer ?
#
loop_
_entity_poly.entity_id
_entity_poly.type
_entity_poly.pdbx_seq_one_letter_code
_entity_poly.pdbx_strand_id
1 'polypeptide(L)'
;MRCRIARAPALGLLQSISTWGNLAAGAIGMGIGLAATLPFGLKPWQAMFIVGALPALMSVFVLAKLKEPQKWVDARAAGLAKGIKFGSYKNLLTHPRWSRNAWWALIACSAGIIGLWGIGNFHPKIVGSIVEGEAAARNLTGPEMASHKAFWRSAGLLFQNIGGFIGMLSMAKLAQTWGRRPAFALALLCSFLSTVLVFKFMRQTTDMYWMLPLMGFGQLGVFGVYAVYLPELFPTSLRSTGTSFCYNVGRLLAATAPFTVSKITAKLGGDIEGFRTAGLWVSLVLLLGIAVLPMLPETKDQPLPEE
;
A
#
# COMPACT_ATOMS: atom_id res chain seq x y z
N MET A 1 -20.54 -23.75 0.64
CA MET A 1 -20.28 -22.96 1.84
C MET A 1 -18.79 -22.85 2.18
N ARG A 2 -17.98 -23.92 2.18
CA ARG A 2 -16.53 -23.89 2.51
C ARG A 2 -15.67 -22.98 1.61
N CYS A 3 -15.96 -22.83 0.33
CA CYS A 3 -15.19 -21.95 -0.57
C CYS A 3 -15.32 -20.43 -0.26
N ARG A 4 -16.39 -19.98 0.37
CA ARG A 4 -16.56 -18.58 0.75
C ARG A 4 -15.73 -18.21 1.97
N ILE A 5 -15.63 -19.12 2.94
CA ILE A 5 -14.88 -18.90 4.20
C ILE A 5 -13.38 -18.77 3.95
N ALA A 6 -12.83 -19.48 2.96
CA ALA A 6 -11.40 -19.47 2.65
C ALA A 6 -10.93 -18.29 1.78
N ARG A 7 -11.84 -17.55 1.12
CA ARG A 7 -11.49 -16.53 0.12
C ARG A 7 -10.80 -15.30 0.75
N ALA A 8 -11.38 -14.73 1.79
CA ALA A 8 -10.82 -13.52 2.40
C ALA A 8 -9.46 -13.77 3.07
N PRO A 9 -9.25 -14.87 3.84
CA PRO A 9 -7.92 -15.23 4.34
C PRO A 9 -6.90 -15.47 3.23
N ALA A 10 -7.28 -16.14 2.15
CA ALA A 10 -6.39 -16.40 1.01
C ALA A 10 -5.96 -15.11 0.31
N LEU A 11 -6.89 -14.16 0.10
CA LEU A 11 -6.59 -12.86 -0.49
C LEU A 11 -5.74 -12.00 0.46
N GLY A 12 -6.04 -12.03 1.76
CA GLY A 12 -5.24 -11.37 2.78
C GLY A 12 -3.81 -11.92 2.85
N LEU A 13 -3.66 -13.25 2.80
CA LEU A 13 -2.36 -13.90 2.75
C LEU A 13 -1.58 -13.55 1.48
N LEU A 14 -2.24 -13.61 0.32
CA LEU A 14 -1.63 -13.23 -0.96
C LEU A 14 -1.12 -11.77 -0.92
N GLN A 15 -1.93 -10.87 -0.39
CA GLN A 15 -1.54 -9.47 -0.24
C GLN A 15 -0.38 -9.30 0.76
N SER A 16 -0.39 -10.05 1.87
CA SER A 16 0.67 -9.99 2.88
C SER A 16 2.01 -10.53 2.37
N ILE A 17 2.00 -11.55 1.51
CA ILE A 17 3.22 -12.07 0.87
C ILE A 17 3.94 -10.98 0.06
N SER A 18 3.23 -9.95 -0.43
CA SER A 18 3.87 -8.83 -1.13
C SER A 18 4.88 -8.07 -0.26
N THR A 19 4.70 -8.07 1.06
CA THR A 19 5.69 -7.46 1.98
C THR A 19 7.01 -8.20 2.01
N TRP A 20 7.01 -9.52 1.79
CA TRP A 20 8.23 -10.30 1.66
C TRP A 20 9.04 -9.89 0.42
N GLY A 21 8.34 -9.53 -0.68
CA GLY A 21 8.99 -8.94 -1.85
C GLY A 21 9.70 -7.62 -1.52
N ASN A 22 9.05 -6.75 -0.73
CA ASN A 22 9.65 -5.51 -0.27
C ASN A 22 10.86 -5.75 0.65
N LEU A 23 10.76 -6.72 1.57
CA LEU A 23 11.85 -7.11 2.46
C LEU A 23 13.03 -7.67 1.67
N ALA A 24 12.78 -8.57 0.72
CA ALA A 24 13.80 -9.12 -0.16
C ALA A 24 14.49 -8.03 -0.99
N ALA A 25 13.72 -7.12 -1.60
CA ALA A 25 14.27 -6.00 -2.35
C ALA A 25 15.13 -5.07 -1.46
N GLY A 26 14.69 -4.81 -0.23
CA GLY A 26 15.46 -4.05 0.76
C GLY A 26 16.77 -4.74 1.15
N ALA A 27 16.74 -6.05 1.43
CA ALA A 27 17.91 -6.85 1.78
C ALA A 27 18.93 -6.92 0.61
N ILE A 28 18.42 -7.16 -0.61
CA ILE A 28 19.26 -7.18 -1.83
C ILE A 28 19.89 -5.80 -2.05
N GLY A 29 19.10 -4.73 -1.93
CA GLY A 29 19.58 -3.36 -2.07
C GLY A 29 20.67 -3.01 -1.05
N MET A 30 20.51 -3.48 0.19
CA MET A 30 21.52 -3.31 1.24
C MET A 30 22.81 -4.08 0.89
N GLY A 31 22.70 -5.33 0.45
CA GLY A 31 23.85 -6.15 0.04
C GLY A 31 24.60 -5.53 -1.15
N ILE A 32 23.87 -5.06 -2.17
CA ILE A 32 24.47 -4.37 -3.32
C ILE A 32 25.13 -3.04 -2.90
N GLY A 33 24.49 -2.28 -2.00
CA GLY A 33 25.02 -1.01 -1.51
C GLY A 33 26.27 -1.14 -0.66
N LEU A 34 26.46 -2.28 0.02
CA LEU A 34 27.66 -2.57 0.84
C LEU A 34 28.80 -3.21 0.02
N ALA A 35 28.54 -3.66 -1.20
CA ALA A 35 29.54 -4.27 -2.04
C ALA A 35 30.57 -3.22 -2.51
N ALA A 36 31.83 -3.42 -2.22
CA ALA A 36 32.92 -2.52 -2.64
C ALA A 36 33.06 -2.46 -4.17
N THR A 37 32.82 -3.57 -4.85
CA THR A 37 32.80 -3.67 -6.31
C THR A 37 31.67 -4.58 -6.77
N LEU A 38 31.04 -4.23 -7.88
CA LEU A 38 30.02 -5.06 -8.51
C LEU A 38 30.59 -5.71 -9.79
N PRO A 39 30.12 -6.93 -10.13
CA PRO A 39 30.52 -7.59 -11.38
C PRO A 39 30.29 -6.68 -12.60
N PHE A 40 31.17 -6.77 -13.58
CA PHE A 40 31.09 -6.00 -14.83
C PHE A 40 31.15 -4.47 -14.68
N GLY A 41 31.63 -3.95 -13.54
CA GLY A 41 31.68 -2.52 -13.28
C GLY A 41 30.32 -1.83 -13.15
N LEU A 42 29.27 -2.60 -12.82
CA LEU A 42 27.90 -2.08 -12.67
C LEU A 42 27.80 -1.10 -11.50
N LYS A 43 27.01 -0.07 -11.68
CA LYS A 43 26.59 0.81 -10.58
C LYS A 43 25.48 0.12 -9.76
N PRO A 44 25.36 0.40 -8.45
CA PRO A 44 24.36 -0.24 -7.58
C PRO A 44 22.92 -0.20 -8.15
N TRP A 45 22.50 0.92 -8.71
CA TRP A 45 21.16 1.04 -9.30
C TRP A 45 20.97 0.13 -10.53
N GLN A 46 22.02 -0.06 -11.36
CA GLN A 46 21.95 -0.95 -12.54
C GLN A 46 21.78 -2.41 -12.10
N ALA A 47 22.54 -2.85 -11.09
CA ALA A 47 22.39 -4.18 -10.50
C ALA A 47 20.98 -4.40 -9.92
N MET A 48 20.42 -3.41 -9.24
CA MET A 48 19.05 -3.46 -8.74
C MET A 48 18.01 -3.62 -9.86
N PHE A 49 18.18 -2.94 -11.00
CA PHE A 49 17.30 -3.11 -12.16
C PHE A 49 17.40 -4.51 -12.77
N ILE A 50 18.60 -5.07 -12.88
CA ILE A 50 18.80 -6.44 -13.38
C ILE A 50 18.10 -7.45 -12.47
N VAL A 51 18.30 -7.34 -11.14
CA VAL A 51 17.61 -8.20 -10.17
C VAL A 51 16.11 -8.01 -10.25
N GLY A 52 15.63 -6.77 -10.36
CA GLY A 52 14.21 -6.44 -10.49
C GLY A 52 13.56 -6.97 -11.77
N ALA A 53 14.35 -7.29 -12.81
CA ALA A 53 13.84 -7.90 -14.03
C ALA A 53 13.64 -9.43 -13.92
N LEU A 54 14.29 -10.11 -12.95
CA LEU A 54 14.19 -11.57 -12.79
C LEU A 54 12.73 -12.07 -12.61
N PRO A 55 11.85 -11.42 -11.82
CA PRO A 55 10.45 -11.82 -11.72
C PRO A 55 9.70 -11.80 -13.06
N ALA A 56 10.13 -10.99 -14.04
CA ALA A 56 9.52 -10.98 -15.36
C ALA A 56 9.69 -12.33 -16.09
N LEU A 57 10.76 -13.08 -15.82
CA LEU A 57 10.96 -14.42 -16.36
C LEU A 57 9.88 -15.40 -15.87
N MET A 58 9.37 -15.21 -14.65
CA MET A 58 8.28 -16.02 -14.13
C MET A 58 6.98 -15.79 -14.89
N SER A 59 6.76 -14.59 -15.46
CA SER A 59 5.56 -14.32 -16.25
C SER A 59 5.48 -15.18 -17.51
N VAL A 60 6.62 -15.49 -18.13
CA VAL A 60 6.71 -16.40 -19.29
C VAL A 60 6.28 -17.80 -18.88
N PHE A 61 6.76 -18.28 -17.73
CA PHE A 61 6.36 -19.60 -17.20
C PHE A 61 4.86 -19.64 -16.85
N VAL A 62 4.35 -18.60 -16.22
CA VAL A 62 2.93 -18.45 -15.87
C VAL A 62 2.06 -18.52 -17.12
N LEU A 63 2.38 -17.73 -18.15
CA LEU A 63 1.64 -17.71 -19.42
C LEU A 63 1.68 -19.06 -20.15
N ALA A 64 2.80 -19.79 -20.05
CA ALA A 64 2.95 -21.07 -20.74
C ALA A 64 2.25 -22.23 -20.01
N LYS A 65 2.10 -22.17 -18.68
CA LYS A 65 1.64 -23.31 -17.85
C LYS A 65 0.27 -23.12 -17.22
N LEU A 66 -0.15 -21.89 -16.91
CA LEU A 66 -1.41 -21.64 -16.24
C LEU A 66 -2.54 -21.46 -17.26
N LYS A 67 -3.61 -22.22 -17.04
CA LYS A 67 -4.87 -22.10 -17.81
C LYS A 67 -5.83 -21.16 -17.07
N GLU A 68 -6.66 -20.46 -17.84
CA GLU A 68 -7.72 -19.64 -17.27
C GLU A 68 -8.69 -20.48 -16.41
N PRO A 69 -9.13 -19.96 -15.25
CA PRO A 69 -10.11 -20.66 -14.42
C PRO A 69 -11.41 -20.93 -15.17
N GLN A 70 -11.90 -22.16 -15.11
CA GLN A 70 -13.11 -22.57 -15.86
C GLN A 70 -14.30 -21.64 -15.58
N LYS A 71 -14.50 -21.24 -14.33
CA LYS A 71 -15.57 -20.31 -13.94
C LYS A 71 -15.52 -18.96 -14.69
N TRP A 72 -14.33 -18.48 -15.02
CA TRP A 72 -14.17 -17.25 -15.79
C TRP A 72 -14.47 -17.48 -17.27
N VAL A 73 -14.03 -18.62 -17.82
CA VAL A 73 -14.32 -19.01 -19.20
C VAL A 73 -15.82 -19.14 -19.41
N ASP A 74 -16.51 -19.84 -18.50
CA ASP A 74 -17.96 -20.04 -18.56
C ASP A 74 -18.72 -18.71 -18.41
N ALA A 75 -18.33 -17.88 -17.47
CA ALA A 75 -18.93 -16.55 -17.28
C ALA A 75 -18.73 -15.66 -18.52
N ARG A 76 -17.54 -15.72 -19.14
CA ARG A 76 -17.25 -14.97 -20.35
C ARG A 76 -18.10 -15.46 -21.53
N ALA A 77 -18.21 -16.77 -21.73
CA ALA A 77 -19.02 -17.35 -22.78
C ALA A 77 -20.52 -16.98 -22.62
N ALA A 78 -21.06 -17.13 -21.42
CA ALA A 78 -22.45 -16.76 -21.10
C ALA A 78 -22.71 -15.26 -21.25
N GLY A 79 -21.74 -14.41 -20.88
CA GLY A 79 -21.84 -12.96 -21.01
C GLY A 79 -21.78 -12.50 -22.46
N LEU A 80 -20.89 -13.08 -23.27
CA LEU A 80 -20.83 -12.78 -24.71
C LEU A 80 -22.12 -13.14 -25.41
N ALA A 81 -22.75 -14.29 -25.07
CA ALA A 81 -24.07 -14.71 -25.60
C ALA A 81 -25.17 -13.70 -25.25
N LYS A 82 -25.04 -12.96 -24.13
CA LYS A 82 -25.97 -11.90 -23.70
C LYS A 82 -25.56 -10.49 -24.17
N GLY A 83 -24.54 -10.36 -25.02
CA GLY A 83 -24.03 -9.06 -25.48
C GLY A 83 -23.28 -8.23 -24.40
N ILE A 84 -22.91 -8.85 -23.28
CA ILE A 84 -22.23 -8.16 -22.18
C ILE A 84 -20.77 -7.90 -22.57
N LYS A 85 -20.35 -6.63 -22.53
CA LYS A 85 -18.95 -6.24 -22.76
C LYS A 85 -18.15 -6.31 -21.46
N PHE A 86 -17.27 -7.29 -21.36
CA PHE A 86 -16.33 -7.41 -20.24
C PHE A 86 -15.29 -6.30 -20.25
N GLY A 87 -14.93 -5.82 -19.06
CA GLY A 87 -13.82 -4.85 -18.91
C GLY A 87 -14.13 -3.42 -19.38
N SER A 88 -15.40 -3.08 -19.60
CA SER A 88 -15.79 -1.77 -20.15
C SER A 88 -15.78 -0.67 -19.09
N TYR A 89 -14.85 0.29 -19.23
CA TYR A 89 -14.87 1.54 -18.43
C TYR A 89 -16.14 2.36 -18.66
N LYS A 90 -16.67 2.36 -19.90
CA LYS A 90 -17.93 3.04 -20.20
C LYS A 90 -19.05 2.47 -19.32
N ASN A 91 -19.22 1.16 -19.29
CA ASN A 91 -20.26 0.53 -18.47
C ASN A 91 -20.03 0.78 -16.97
N LEU A 92 -18.77 0.76 -16.51
CA LEU A 92 -18.43 1.06 -15.11
C LEU A 92 -18.89 2.46 -14.71
N LEU A 93 -18.65 3.47 -15.56
CA LEU A 93 -18.87 4.88 -15.23
C LEU A 93 -20.25 5.41 -15.60
N THR A 94 -21.00 4.73 -16.48
CA THR A 94 -22.35 5.14 -16.89
C THR A 94 -23.47 4.40 -16.16
N HIS A 95 -23.22 3.19 -15.65
CA HIS A 95 -24.24 2.44 -14.91
C HIS A 95 -24.47 3.05 -13.51
N PRO A 96 -25.72 3.46 -13.14
CA PRO A 96 -25.96 4.22 -11.91
C PRO A 96 -25.41 3.60 -10.63
N ARG A 97 -25.58 2.27 -10.48
CA ARG A 97 -25.09 1.53 -9.30
C ARG A 97 -23.57 1.40 -9.29
N TRP A 98 -22.96 1.00 -10.41
CA TRP A 98 -21.53 0.71 -10.47
C TRP A 98 -20.69 1.97 -10.49
N SER A 99 -21.13 3.04 -11.13
CA SER A 99 -20.44 4.33 -11.11
C SER A 99 -20.42 4.94 -9.70
N ARG A 100 -21.55 4.87 -8.99
CA ARG A 100 -21.62 5.30 -7.60
C ARG A 100 -20.62 4.55 -6.72
N ASN A 101 -20.59 3.22 -6.82
CA ASN A 101 -19.61 2.42 -6.08
C ASN A 101 -18.17 2.74 -6.47
N ALA A 102 -17.90 2.93 -7.77
CA ALA A 102 -16.57 3.25 -8.28
C ALA A 102 -16.04 4.58 -7.72
N TRP A 103 -16.87 5.64 -7.71
CA TRP A 103 -16.44 6.95 -7.21
C TRP A 103 -16.22 6.97 -5.69
N TRP A 104 -17.14 6.41 -4.91
CA TRP A 104 -16.95 6.35 -3.45
C TRP A 104 -15.80 5.42 -3.06
N ALA A 105 -15.66 4.28 -3.72
CA ALA A 105 -14.53 3.39 -3.50
C ALA A 105 -13.21 4.03 -3.93
N LEU A 106 -13.17 4.81 -5.02
CA LEU A 106 -11.99 5.58 -5.42
C LEU A 106 -11.55 6.55 -4.33
N ILE A 107 -12.49 7.33 -3.75
CA ILE A 107 -12.14 8.29 -2.69
C ILE A 107 -11.60 7.55 -1.46
N ALA A 108 -12.31 6.51 -0.99
CA ALA A 108 -11.88 5.73 0.17
C ALA A 108 -10.53 5.03 -0.06
N CYS A 109 -10.33 4.47 -1.27
CA CYS A 109 -9.10 3.80 -1.66
C CYS A 109 -7.93 4.80 -1.78
N SER A 110 -8.17 5.96 -2.41
CA SER A 110 -7.16 7.01 -2.56
C SER A 110 -6.66 7.51 -1.22
N ALA A 111 -7.53 7.61 -0.22
CA ALA A 111 -7.14 8.03 1.13
C ALA A 111 -6.04 7.12 1.72
N GLY A 112 -6.22 5.80 1.68
CA GLY A 112 -5.19 4.87 2.19
C GLY A 112 -3.95 4.80 1.30
N ILE A 113 -4.11 4.94 -0.03
CA ILE A 113 -2.97 4.97 -0.96
C ILE A 113 -2.12 6.23 -0.72
N ILE A 114 -2.74 7.40 -0.53
CA ILE A 114 -2.04 8.64 -0.16
C ILE A 114 -1.38 8.48 1.22
N GLY A 115 -2.06 7.83 2.17
CA GLY A 115 -1.50 7.55 3.49
C GLY A 115 -0.18 6.79 3.43
N LEU A 116 -0.09 5.74 2.61
CA LEU A 116 1.14 4.96 2.46
C LEU A 116 2.15 5.63 1.49
N TRP A 117 1.74 5.84 0.23
CA TRP A 117 2.65 6.29 -0.82
C TRP A 117 2.93 7.78 -0.77
N GLY A 118 1.97 8.58 -0.30
CA GLY A 118 2.10 10.03 -0.22
C GLY A 118 2.72 10.56 1.07
N ILE A 119 2.66 9.77 2.16
CA ILE A 119 3.13 10.21 3.48
C ILE A 119 4.04 9.15 4.11
N GLY A 120 3.57 7.92 4.23
CA GLY A 120 4.26 6.87 4.97
C GLY A 120 5.65 6.56 4.45
N ASN A 121 5.82 6.51 3.14
CA ASN A 121 7.11 6.26 2.51
C ASN A 121 8.13 7.41 2.69
N PHE A 122 7.72 8.52 3.31
CA PHE A 122 8.63 9.63 3.62
C PHE A 122 9.19 9.59 5.05
N HIS A 123 8.82 8.61 5.89
CA HIS A 123 9.43 8.44 7.20
C HIS A 123 10.96 8.32 7.16
N PRO A 124 11.63 7.78 6.10
CA PRO A 124 13.09 7.75 6.04
C PRO A 124 13.75 9.15 6.10
N LYS A 125 13.02 10.21 5.76
CA LYS A 125 13.51 11.59 5.93
C LYS A 125 13.56 11.96 7.42
N ILE A 126 12.54 11.57 8.19
CA ILE A 126 12.51 11.78 9.65
C ILE A 126 13.58 10.92 10.32
N VAL A 127 13.66 9.64 9.96
CA VAL A 127 14.74 8.74 10.42
C VAL A 127 16.10 9.35 10.15
N GLY A 128 16.33 9.83 8.93
CA GLY A 128 17.59 10.44 8.54
C GLY A 128 17.97 11.65 9.41
N SER A 129 17.03 12.53 9.75
CA SER A 129 17.29 13.71 10.57
C SER A 129 17.59 13.34 12.03
N ILE A 130 16.89 12.32 12.58
CA ILE A 130 17.16 11.83 13.95
C ILE A 130 18.56 11.24 14.02
N VAL A 131 18.92 10.37 13.07
CA VAL A 131 20.22 9.70 13.02
C VAL A 131 21.36 10.70 12.81
N GLU A 132 21.13 11.74 12.00
CA GLU A 132 22.11 12.83 11.85
C GLU A 132 22.38 13.56 13.18
N GLY A 133 21.33 13.87 13.95
CA GLY A 133 21.45 14.49 15.25
C GLY A 133 22.22 13.60 16.25
N GLU A 134 21.87 12.31 16.31
CA GLU A 134 22.56 11.35 17.20
C GLU A 134 24.02 11.09 16.77
N ALA A 135 24.29 11.02 15.46
CA ALA A 135 25.64 10.84 14.94
C ALA A 135 26.52 12.04 15.21
N ALA A 136 25.99 13.26 15.09
CA ALA A 136 26.69 14.49 15.46
C ALA A 136 27.05 14.51 16.96
N ALA A 137 26.11 14.07 17.82
CA ALA A 137 26.39 13.95 19.26
C ALA A 137 27.49 12.91 19.61
N ARG A 138 27.70 11.92 18.72
CA ARG A 138 28.76 10.90 18.84
C ARG A 138 30.03 11.24 18.07
N ASN A 139 30.11 12.44 17.48
CA ASN A 139 31.23 12.90 16.65
C ASN A 139 31.54 11.99 15.44
N LEU A 140 30.52 11.28 14.92
CA LEU A 140 30.67 10.50 13.71
C LEU A 140 30.75 11.42 12.48
N THR A 141 31.70 11.17 11.59
CA THR A 141 31.93 12.00 10.40
C THR A 141 32.13 11.17 9.16
N GLY A 142 31.91 11.79 7.99
CA GLY A 142 32.24 11.19 6.70
C GLY A 142 31.52 9.86 6.42
N PRO A 143 32.28 8.81 6.02
CA PRO A 143 31.72 7.52 5.63
C PRO A 143 30.95 6.82 6.75
N GLU A 144 31.38 6.97 8.01
CA GLU A 144 30.73 6.34 9.17
C GLU A 144 29.31 6.88 9.38
N MET A 145 29.14 8.21 9.29
CA MET A 145 27.82 8.83 9.35
C MET A 145 26.92 8.35 8.21
N ALA A 146 27.46 8.27 6.99
CA ALA A 146 26.70 7.82 5.82
C ALA A 146 26.22 6.36 5.97
N SER A 147 27.09 5.47 6.44
CA SER A 147 26.77 4.07 6.71
C SER A 147 25.73 3.92 7.82
N HIS A 148 25.88 4.65 8.91
CA HIS A 148 24.94 4.64 10.05
C HIS A 148 23.55 5.12 9.61
N LYS A 149 23.49 6.19 8.82
CA LYS A 149 22.25 6.72 8.25
C LYS A 149 21.58 5.75 7.28
N ALA A 150 22.36 5.11 6.41
CA ALA A 150 21.85 4.10 5.47
C ALA A 150 21.28 2.88 6.21
N PHE A 151 21.99 2.42 7.25
CA PHE A 151 21.51 1.31 8.09
C PHE A 151 20.16 1.62 8.72
N TRP A 152 20.02 2.73 9.43
CA TRP A 152 18.77 3.06 10.13
C TRP A 152 17.59 3.35 9.19
N ARG A 153 17.84 3.94 8.03
CA ARG A 153 16.81 4.12 7.00
C ARG A 153 16.29 2.77 6.50
N SER A 154 17.20 1.84 6.26
CA SER A 154 16.84 0.48 5.81
C SER A 154 16.14 -0.31 6.92
N ALA A 155 16.64 -0.24 8.15
CA ALA A 155 16.01 -0.85 9.31
C ALA A 155 14.59 -0.30 9.54
N GLY A 156 14.38 1.00 9.37
CA GLY A 156 13.06 1.62 9.47
C GLY A 156 12.06 1.06 8.46
N LEU A 157 12.49 0.87 7.21
CA LEU A 157 11.66 0.23 6.18
C LEU A 157 11.37 -1.25 6.54
N LEU A 158 12.34 -1.96 7.08
CA LEU A 158 12.16 -3.33 7.56
C LEU A 158 11.10 -3.40 8.66
N PHE A 159 11.21 -2.57 9.68
CA PHE A 159 10.25 -2.51 10.79
C PHE A 159 8.84 -2.18 10.31
N GLN A 160 8.70 -1.20 9.41
CA GLN A 160 7.42 -0.87 8.79
C GLN A 160 6.83 -2.08 8.04
N ASN A 161 7.62 -2.81 7.27
CA ASN A 161 7.13 -3.96 6.52
C ASN A 161 6.75 -5.14 7.42
N ILE A 162 7.47 -5.39 8.52
CA ILE A 162 7.10 -6.42 9.51
C ILE A 162 5.71 -6.09 10.11
N GLY A 163 5.52 -4.86 10.56
CA GLY A 163 4.22 -4.40 11.05
C GLY A 163 3.13 -4.51 9.98
N GLY A 164 3.48 -4.15 8.74
CA GLY A 164 2.59 -4.23 7.59
C GLY A 164 2.11 -5.64 7.27
N PHE A 165 2.99 -6.63 7.35
CA PHE A 165 2.62 -8.04 7.19
C PHE A 165 1.53 -8.45 8.18
N ILE A 166 1.75 -8.16 9.46
CA ILE A 166 0.80 -8.46 10.53
C ILE A 166 -0.50 -7.67 10.31
N GLY A 167 -0.39 -6.39 9.95
CA GLY A 167 -1.53 -5.50 9.69
C GLY A 167 -2.43 -6.00 8.57
N MET A 168 -1.85 -6.40 7.43
CA MET A 168 -2.62 -6.93 6.29
C MET A 168 -3.40 -8.19 6.66
N LEU A 169 -2.76 -9.15 7.34
CA LEU A 169 -3.43 -10.39 7.80
C LEU A 169 -4.54 -10.09 8.79
N SER A 170 -4.26 -9.24 9.79
CA SER A 170 -5.19 -8.89 10.84
C SER A 170 -6.41 -8.16 10.29
N MET A 171 -6.21 -7.16 9.43
CA MET A 171 -7.29 -6.36 8.87
C MET A 171 -8.12 -7.15 7.83
N ALA A 172 -7.50 -8.04 7.05
CA ALA A 172 -8.23 -8.96 6.17
C ALA A 172 -9.11 -9.94 6.96
N LYS A 173 -8.60 -10.49 8.08
CA LYS A 173 -9.37 -11.33 8.99
C LYS A 173 -10.51 -10.55 9.65
N LEU A 174 -10.23 -9.34 10.10
CA LEU A 174 -11.22 -8.46 10.71
C LEU A 174 -12.33 -8.09 9.71
N ALA A 175 -11.98 -7.80 8.45
CA ALA A 175 -12.96 -7.58 7.39
C ALA A 175 -13.89 -8.78 7.19
N GLN A 176 -13.42 -10.00 7.41
CA GLN A 176 -14.24 -11.19 7.34
C GLN A 176 -15.18 -11.35 8.54
N THR A 177 -14.70 -11.05 9.75
CA THR A 177 -15.44 -11.30 11.00
C THR A 177 -16.39 -10.16 11.38
N TRP A 178 -15.95 -8.92 11.29
CA TRP A 178 -16.72 -7.73 11.70
C TRP A 178 -17.50 -7.09 10.56
N GLY A 179 -17.01 -7.24 9.33
CA GLY A 179 -17.56 -6.61 8.14
C GLY A 179 -16.50 -5.77 7.42
N ARG A 180 -16.77 -5.46 6.16
CA ARG A 180 -15.80 -4.78 5.30
C ARG A 180 -15.68 -3.30 5.67
N ARG A 181 -16.80 -2.63 5.89
CA ARG A 181 -16.83 -1.21 6.25
C ARG A 181 -16.18 -0.93 7.61
N PRO A 182 -16.53 -1.62 8.72
CA PRO A 182 -15.90 -1.42 10.01
C PRO A 182 -14.40 -1.72 10.00
N ALA A 183 -13.98 -2.79 9.33
CA ALA A 183 -12.57 -3.14 9.19
C ALA A 183 -11.80 -2.07 8.40
N PHE A 184 -12.40 -1.52 7.34
CA PHE A 184 -11.80 -0.47 6.56
C PHE A 184 -11.67 0.83 7.36
N ALA A 185 -12.73 1.22 8.10
CA ALA A 185 -12.69 2.39 8.99
C ALA A 185 -11.59 2.25 10.04
N LEU A 186 -11.49 1.07 10.68
CA LEU A 186 -10.45 0.80 11.67
C LEU A 186 -9.05 0.84 11.06
N ALA A 187 -8.85 0.25 9.88
CA ALA A 187 -7.56 0.28 9.20
C ALA A 187 -7.12 1.71 8.86
N LEU A 188 -8.03 2.55 8.34
CA LEU A 188 -7.75 3.97 8.06
C LEU A 188 -7.48 4.75 9.35
N LEU A 189 -8.23 4.47 10.43
CA LEU A 189 -8.01 5.10 11.73
C LEU A 189 -6.65 4.72 12.32
N CYS A 190 -6.29 3.42 12.30
CA CYS A 190 -4.97 2.96 12.72
C CYS A 190 -3.86 3.60 11.87
N SER A 191 -4.08 3.72 10.55
CA SER A 191 -3.16 4.41 9.66
C SER A 191 -2.97 5.88 10.03
N PHE A 192 -4.07 6.58 10.33
CA PHE A 192 -4.03 7.98 10.76
C PHE A 192 -3.29 8.15 12.09
N LEU A 193 -3.71 7.40 13.11
CA LEU A 193 -3.13 7.52 14.45
C LEU A 193 -1.64 7.15 14.48
N SER A 194 -1.24 6.09 13.78
CA SER A 194 0.16 5.69 13.69
C SER A 194 1.01 6.68 12.88
N THR A 195 0.44 7.30 11.85
CA THR A 195 1.11 8.39 11.13
C THR A 195 1.32 9.60 12.03
N VAL A 196 0.28 10.01 12.78
CA VAL A 196 0.40 11.09 13.76
C VAL A 196 1.46 10.76 14.82
N LEU A 197 1.47 9.53 15.33
CA LEU A 197 2.44 9.06 16.30
C LEU A 197 3.87 9.23 15.79
N VAL A 198 4.17 8.73 14.60
CA VAL A 198 5.51 8.80 14.01
C VAL A 198 5.90 10.26 13.68
N PHE A 199 5.03 10.98 12.99
CA PHE A 199 5.38 12.33 12.51
C PHE A 199 5.48 13.36 13.63
N LYS A 200 4.76 13.19 14.73
CA LYS A 200 4.77 14.14 15.86
C LYS A 200 5.75 13.74 16.95
N PHE A 201 5.83 12.46 17.29
CA PHE A 201 6.48 12.01 18.53
C PHE A 201 7.80 11.26 18.34
N MET A 202 8.10 10.71 17.16
CA MET A 202 9.37 9.99 16.93
C MET A 202 10.55 10.96 16.97
N ARG A 203 11.42 10.83 17.99
CA ARG A 203 12.54 11.74 18.25
C ARG A 203 13.90 11.04 18.40
N GLN A 204 13.89 9.72 18.62
CA GLN A 204 15.09 8.91 18.89
C GLN A 204 15.07 7.66 18.02
N THR A 205 16.25 7.07 17.80
CA THR A 205 16.35 5.78 17.06
C THR A 205 15.63 4.65 17.78
N THR A 206 15.56 4.67 19.11
CA THR A 206 14.82 3.70 19.91
C THR A 206 13.31 3.71 19.64
N ASP A 207 12.74 4.85 19.27
CA ASP A 207 11.32 4.98 18.94
C ASP A 207 10.98 4.18 17.68
N MET A 208 11.93 3.98 16.77
CA MET A 208 11.73 3.28 15.52
C MET A 208 11.32 1.82 15.71
N TYR A 209 11.80 1.16 16.77
CA TYR A 209 11.53 -0.26 17.03
C TYR A 209 10.05 -0.58 17.21
N TRP A 210 9.26 0.36 17.69
CA TRP A 210 7.84 0.15 17.95
C TRP A 210 6.91 1.08 17.16
N MET A 211 7.32 2.33 16.90
CA MET A 211 6.48 3.26 16.14
C MET A 211 6.37 2.89 14.65
N LEU A 212 7.48 2.47 14.02
CA LEU A 212 7.45 2.09 12.61
C LEU A 212 6.70 0.78 12.34
N PRO A 213 6.79 -0.29 13.17
CA PRO A 213 5.88 -1.42 13.04
C PRO A 213 4.42 -1.02 13.20
N LEU A 214 4.07 -0.16 14.15
CA LEU A 214 2.69 0.34 14.31
C LEU A 214 2.22 1.12 13.07
N MET A 215 3.09 1.96 12.51
CA MET A 215 2.78 2.68 11.27
C MET A 215 2.57 1.72 10.10
N GLY A 216 3.44 0.71 9.98
CA GLY A 216 3.28 -0.34 8.99
C GLY A 216 1.99 -1.13 9.16
N PHE A 217 1.65 -1.51 10.38
CA PHE A 217 0.41 -2.19 10.72
C PHE A 217 -0.82 -1.39 10.25
N GLY A 218 -0.89 -0.11 10.55
CA GLY A 218 -2.00 0.75 10.11
C GLY A 218 -2.01 0.94 8.60
N GLN A 219 -0.93 1.46 8.04
CA GLN A 219 -0.88 1.88 6.64
C GLN A 219 -0.97 0.72 5.64
N LEU A 220 -0.19 -0.35 5.86
CA LEU A 220 -0.23 -1.54 4.98
C LEU A 220 -1.46 -2.40 5.27
N GLY A 221 -1.98 -2.39 6.51
CA GLY A 221 -3.20 -3.09 6.88
C GLY A 221 -4.42 -2.70 6.03
N VAL A 222 -4.51 -1.45 5.60
CA VAL A 222 -5.56 -0.96 4.69
C VAL A 222 -5.61 -1.79 3.39
N PHE A 223 -4.45 -2.19 2.87
CA PHE A 223 -4.38 -2.98 1.63
C PHE A 223 -4.88 -4.41 1.81
N GLY A 224 -4.84 -4.96 3.03
CA GLY A 224 -5.50 -6.22 3.35
C GLY A 224 -7.02 -6.15 3.17
N VAL A 225 -7.63 -5.02 3.55
CA VAL A 225 -9.06 -4.77 3.32
C VAL A 225 -9.36 -4.56 1.84
N TYR A 226 -8.51 -3.83 1.10
CA TYR A 226 -8.70 -3.61 -0.34
C TYR A 226 -8.79 -4.91 -1.12
N ALA A 227 -7.89 -5.86 -0.84
CA ALA A 227 -7.87 -7.15 -1.53
C ALA A 227 -9.18 -7.93 -1.39
N VAL A 228 -9.89 -7.75 -0.27
CA VAL A 228 -11.17 -8.40 0.01
C VAL A 228 -12.34 -7.57 -0.51
N TYR A 229 -12.41 -6.30 -0.16
CA TYR A 229 -13.59 -5.47 -0.33
C TYR A 229 -13.77 -4.94 -1.75
N LEU A 230 -12.71 -4.41 -2.40
CA LEU A 230 -12.86 -3.81 -3.73
C LEU A 230 -13.45 -4.75 -4.78
N PRO A 231 -13.01 -6.03 -4.87
CA PRO A 231 -13.60 -6.97 -5.82
C PRO A 231 -15.07 -7.31 -5.55
N GLU A 232 -15.54 -7.14 -4.31
CA GLU A 232 -16.92 -7.44 -3.92
C GLU A 232 -17.90 -6.32 -4.30
N LEU A 233 -17.41 -5.12 -4.64
CA LEU A 233 -18.24 -3.98 -5.04
C LEU A 233 -18.76 -4.07 -6.47
N PHE A 234 -18.21 -4.96 -7.31
CA PHE A 234 -18.45 -5.00 -8.75
C PHE A 234 -18.85 -6.39 -9.22
N PRO A 235 -19.73 -6.49 -10.26
CA PRO A 235 -20.09 -7.74 -10.88
C PRO A 235 -18.89 -8.38 -11.59
N THR A 236 -19.04 -9.65 -11.98
CA THR A 236 -17.95 -10.42 -12.57
C THR A 236 -17.39 -9.76 -13.84
N SER A 237 -18.25 -9.18 -14.69
CA SER A 237 -17.85 -8.50 -15.94
C SER A 237 -17.03 -7.22 -15.71
N LEU A 238 -17.23 -6.52 -14.58
CA LEU A 238 -16.59 -5.24 -14.24
C LEU A 238 -15.61 -5.33 -13.05
N ARG A 239 -15.49 -6.50 -12.41
CA ARG A 239 -14.73 -6.65 -11.16
C ARG A 239 -13.27 -6.23 -11.29
N SER A 240 -12.57 -6.73 -12.29
CA SER A 240 -11.18 -6.37 -12.56
C SER A 240 -11.05 -4.89 -12.89
N THR A 241 -11.92 -4.38 -13.77
CA THR A 241 -11.90 -2.98 -14.21
C THR A 241 -12.21 -2.02 -13.07
N GLY A 242 -13.25 -2.30 -12.26
CA GLY A 242 -13.62 -1.47 -11.11
C GLY A 242 -12.55 -1.44 -10.03
N THR A 243 -12.00 -2.62 -9.69
CA THR A 243 -10.90 -2.72 -8.72
C THR A 243 -9.66 -1.97 -9.22
N SER A 244 -9.28 -2.19 -10.49
CA SER A 244 -8.15 -1.54 -11.13
C SER A 244 -8.34 -0.03 -11.22
N PHE A 245 -9.55 0.44 -11.55
CA PHE A 245 -9.89 1.86 -11.57
C PHE A 245 -9.65 2.50 -10.20
N CYS A 246 -10.25 1.97 -9.14
CA CYS A 246 -10.10 2.52 -7.79
C CYS A 246 -8.64 2.54 -7.34
N TYR A 247 -7.90 1.46 -7.61
CA TYR A 247 -6.53 1.32 -7.13
C TYR A 247 -5.54 2.17 -7.93
N ASN A 248 -5.59 2.14 -9.28
CA ASN A 248 -4.59 2.82 -10.11
C ASN A 248 -4.87 4.32 -10.24
N VAL A 249 -6.13 4.75 -10.32
CA VAL A 249 -6.45 6.18 -10.25
C VAL A 249 -6.10 6.75 -8.87
N GLY A 250 -6.33 5.97 -7.80
CA GLY A 250 -5.88 6.33 -6.45
C GLY A 250 -4.37 6.51 -6.37
N ARG A 251 -3.58 5.66 -7.04
CA ARG A 251 -2.11 5.83 -7.14
C ARG A 251 -1.72 7.09 -7.91
N LEU A 252 -2.43 7.40 -8.99
CA LEU A 252 -2.20 8.62 -9.75
C LEU A 252 -2.44 9.86 -8.88
N LEU A 253 -3.50 9.87 -8.08
CA LEU A 253 -3.75 10.93 -7.11
C LEU A 253 -2.66 10.99 -6.03
N ALA A 254 -2.22 9.84 -5.52
CA ALA A 254 -1.14 9.79 -4.52
C ALA A 254 0.20 10.31 -5.05
N ALA A 255 0.46 10.22 -6.36
CA ALA A 255 1.66 10.79 -6.98
C ALA A 255 1.75 12.33 -6.84
N THR A 256 0.65 13.02 -6.55
CA THR A 256 0.65 14.46 -6.27
C THR A 256 1.07 14.80 -4.84
N ALA A 257 1.00 13.84 -3.92
CA ALA A 257 1.23 14.08 -2.49
C ALA A 257 2.66 14.55 -2.18
N PRO A 258 3.75 14.05 -2.79
CA PRO A 258 5.10 14.56 -2.58
C PRO A 258 5.24 16.04 -2.89
N PHE A 259 4.61 16.50 -3.98
CA PHE A 259 4.60 17.91 -4.37
C PHE A 259 3.81 18.76 -3.36
N THR A 260 2.69 18.25 -2.89
CA THR A 260 1.85 18.91 -1.87
C THR A 260 2.62 19.03 -0.55
N VAL A 261 3.20 17.94 -0.06
CA VAL A 261 4.02 17.93 1.16
C VAL A 261 5.20 18.89 1.02
N SER A 262 5.92 18.87 -0.12
CA SER A 262 7.05 19.77 -0.36
C SER A 262 6.64 21.25 -0.34
N LYS A 263 5.53 21.62 -1.01
CA LYS A 263 5.02 22.99 -1.01
C LYS A 263 4.60 23.46 0.37
N ILE A 264 3.92 22.61 1.16
CA ILE A 264 3.51 22.94 2.52
C ILE A 264 4.76 23.09 3.41
N THR A 265 5.70 22.17 3.31
CA THR A 265 6.99 22.23 4.05
C THR A 265 7.72 23.53 3.78
N ALA A 266 7.82 23.95 2.52
CA ALA A 266 8.48 25.19 2.15
C ALA A 266 7.80 26.43 2.78
N LYS A 267 6.47 26.44 2.87
CA LYS A 267 5.70 27.50 3.53
C LYS A 267 5.85 27.52 5.05
N LEU A 268 6.19 26.38 5.64
CA LEU A 268 6.37 26.19 7.10
C LEU A 268 7.83 26.28 7.55
N GLY A 269 8.70 26.93 6.78
CA GLY A 269 10.10 27.16 7.14
C GLY A 269 11.09 26.24 6.44
N GLY A 270 10.64 25.22 5.69
CA GLY A 270 11.50 24.35 4.88
C GLY A 270 12.28 23.28 5.66
N ASP A 271 12.19 23.28 6.98
CA ASP A 271 12.93 22.41 7.89
C ASP A 271 12.21 21.07 8.15
N ILE A 272 12.76 20.27 9.05
CA ILE A 272 12.21 18.96 9.41
C ILE A 272 10.88 19.08 10.17
N GLU A 273 10.68 20.13 10.97
CA GLU A 273 9.44 20.35 11.71
C GLU A 273 8.33 20.82 10.78
N GLY A 274 8.63 21.65 9.80
CA GLY A 274 7.73 22.00 8.71
C GLY A 274 7.32 20.77 7.89
N PHE A 275 8.27 19.86 7.64
CA PHE A 275 7.98 18.59 6.97
C PHE A 275 7.08 17.67 7.80
N ARG A 276 7.32 17.54 9.11
CA ARG A 276 6.47 16.79 10.03
C ARG A 276 5.04 17.33 10.03
N THR A 277 4.90 18.64 10.15
CA THR A 277 3.61 19.33 10.14
C THR A 277 2.88 19.16 8.82
N ALA A 278 3.58 19.27 7.69
CA ALA A 278 3.01 19.03 6.36
C ALA A 278 2.48 17.59 6.23
N GLY A 279 3.22 16.60 6.72
CA GLY A 279 2.78 15.19 6.74
C GLY A 279 1.52 15.00 7.58
N LEU A 280 1.42 15.66 8.74
CA LEU A 280 0.23 15.62 9.58
C LEU A 280 -1.00 16.21 8.88
N TRP A 281 -0.86 17.35 8.18
CA TRP A 281 -1.99 17.94 7.44
C TRP A 281 -2.45 17.04 6.29
N VAL A 282 -1.53 16.48 5.53
CA VAL A 282 -1.89 15.56 4.43
C VAL A 282 -2.50 14.27 4.97
N SER A 283 -2.13 13.81 6.17
CA SER A 283 -2.71 12.61 6.79
C SER A 283 -4.22 12.73 7.09
N LEU A 284 -4.77 13.96 7.17
CA LEU A 284 -6.21 14.18 7.33
C LEU A 284 -7.06 13.56 6.19
N VAL A 285 -6.45 13.30 5.03
CA VAL A 285 -7.10 12.57 3.95
C VAL A 285 -7.60 11.17 4.38
N LEU A 286 -6.93 10.55 5.36
CA LEU A 286 -7.35 9.26 5.90
C LEU A 286 -8.70 9.36 6.61
N LEU A 287 -8.97 10.46 7.29
CA LEU A 287 -10.27 10.74 7.92
C LEU A 287 -11.36 10.99 6.87
N LEU A 288 -11.03 11.63 5.75
CA LEU A 288 -11.94 11.73 4.61
C LEU A 288 -12.30 10.35 4.07
N GLY A 289 -11.32 9.44 3.98
CA GLY A 289 -11.56 8.04 3.62
C GLY A 289 -12.57 7.37 4.54
N ILE A 290 -12.51 7.61 5.86
CA ILE A 290 -13.48 7.08 6.82
C ILE A 290 -14.86 7.70 6.60
N ALA A 291 -14.93 9.00 6.40
CA ALA A 291 -16.19 9.75 6.25
C ALA A 291 -17.02 9.29 5.04
N VAL A 292 -16.39 8.77 3.98
CA VAL A 292 -17.10 8.30 2.79
C VAL A 292 -17.53 6.83 2.85
N LEU A 293 -17.05 6.04 3.81
CA LEU A 293 -17.41 4.62 3.93
C LEU A 293 -18.93 4.36 4.08
N PRO A 294 -19.73 5.19 4.77
CA PRO A 294 -21.17 5.02 4.82
C PRO A 294 -21.87 5.02 3.44
N MET A 295 -21.25 5.65 2.42
CA MET A 295 -21.78 5.69 1.07
C MET A 295 -21.56 4.40 0.27
N LEU A 296 -20.68 3.51 0.75
CA LEU A 296 -20.40 2.21 0.16
C LEU A 296 -21.28 1.12 0.79
N PRO A 297 -21.69 0.08 0.04
CA PRO A 297 -22.46 -1.03 0.60
C PRO A 297 -21.62 -1.90 1.53
N GLU A 298 -22.19 -2.45 2.61
CA GLU A 298 -21.57 -3.55 3.34
C GLU A 298 -21.77 -4.84 2.53
N THR A 299 -20.67 -5.57 2.31
CA THR A 299 -20.68 -6.78 1.47
C THR A 299 -20.46 -8.07 2.27
N LYS A 300 -20.35 -7.98 3.61
CA LYS A 300 -20.22 -9.15 4.46
C LYS A 300 -21.44 -10.06 4.27
N ASP A 301 -21.16 -11.35 4.04
CA ASP A 301 -22.15 -12.41 3.86
C ASP A 301 -23.14 -12.21 2.70
N GLN A 302 -22.96 -11.16 1.89
CA GLN A 302 -23.76 -10.91 0.70
C GLN A 302 -23.28 -11.77 -0.49
N PRO A 303 -24.17 -12.20 -1.39
CA PRO A 303 -23.75 -12.78 -2.65
C PRO A 303 -22.96 -11.76 -3.45
N LEU A 304 -22.03 -12.26 -4.28
CA LEU A 304 -21.34 -11.37 -5.21
C LEU A 304 -22.37 -10.71 -6.14
N PRO A 305 -22.18 -9.42 -6.49
CA PRO A 305 -23.08 -8.73 -7.39
C PRO A 305 -23.20 -9.48 -8.71
N GLU A 306 -24.44 -9.67 -9.15
CA GLU A 306 -24.76 -10.16 -10.48
C GLU A 306 -24.88 -8.98 -11.45
N GLU A 307 -24.88 -9.29 -12.76
CA GLU A 307 -24.93 -8.31 -13.87
C GLU A 307 -26.17 -7.41 -13.81
#